data_ec86d39cdaf3de3f49da750685263edb
#
_entry.id   ec86d39cdaf3de3f49da750685263edb
#
_cell.length_a   1.000
_cell.length_b   1.000
_cell.length_c   1.000
_cell.angle_alpha   90.00
_cell.angle_beta   90.00
_cell.angle_gamma   90.00
#
_symmetry.space_group_name_H-M   'P 1'
#
loop_
_entity.id
_entity.type
_entity.pdbx_description
1 polymer ?
#
loop_
_entity_poly.entity_id
_entity_poly.type
_entity_poly.pdbx_seq_one_letter_code
_entity_poly.pdbx_strand_id
1 'polypeptide(L)'
;MVDQSKLFNVSDECYDCGCDLKPACADREGKKMKVRVQRLHENAKLPVRAHPTDAGMDLFFCPAPRDDIPKQIESVLPHGSSLFPTGLKIEVPEGYMLEIKNKSGISSKRGLIVGACVVDRGYTGEIFVNLHNPSDRTQTLHAGDKIAQAVFVKITTDVQLVESDSIYDDETSRGDGALGSTGDR
;
A
#
# COMPACT_ATOMS: atom_id res chain seq x y z
N MET A 1 -39.15 -13.81 14.45
CA MET A 1 -38.74 -13.23 13.18
C MET A 1 -38.64 -11.73 13.39
N VAL A 2 -37.46 -11.23 13.58
CA VAL A 2 -37.21 -9.79 13.78
C VAL A 2 -36.87 -9.22 12.41
N ASP A 3 -37.67 -8.27 11.98
CA ASP A 3 -37.52 -7.54 10.69
C ASP A 3 -36.20 -6.77 10.64
N GLN A 4 -35.28 -7.17 9.78
CA GLN A 4 -33.96 -6.57 9.57
C GLN A 4 -33.96 -5.36 8.63
N SER A 5 -35.12 -4.79 8.26
CA SER A 5 -35.22 -3.65 7.35
C SER A 5 -35.05 -2.26 7.97
N LYS A 6 -34.71 -2.18 9.27
CA LYS A 6 -34.52 -0.89 9.99
C LYS A 6 -33.14 -0.70 10.56
N LEU A 7 -32.12 -0.86 9.74
CA LEU A 7 -30.76 -0.51 10.14
C LEU A 7 -30.19 0.59 9.22
N PHE A 8 -30.14 1.78 9.83
CA PHE A 8 -29.40 2.97 9.41
C PHE A 8 -29.86 3.71 8.12
N ASN A 9 -30.99 4.42 8.27
CA ASN A 9 -31.13 5.71 7.61
C ASN A 9 -30.31 6.72 8.44
N VAL A 10 -29.05 6.93 8.09
CA VAL A 10 -28.34 8.15 8.47
C VAL A 10 -28.89 9.23 7.55
N SER A 11 -29.78 10.08 8.08
CA SER A 11 -30.26 11.27 7.41
C SER A 11 -29.07 12.11 6.93
N ASP A 12 -29.11 12.53 5.66
CA ASP A 12 -28.19 13.44 4.99
C ASP A 12 -28.26 14.88 5.57
N GLU A 13 -28.28 15.04 6.86
CA GLU A 13 -28.14 16.34 7.49
C GLU A 13 -26.66 16.62 7.74
N CYS A 14 -26.09 17.37 6.80
CA CYS A 14 -24.84 18.06 7.01
C CYS A 14 -25.01 18.99 8.20
N TYR A 15 -24.44 18.62 9.36
CA TYR A 15 -24.31 19.56 10.46
C TYR A 15 -23.56 20.77 9.96
N ASP A 16 -24.24 21.92 9.98
CA ASP A 16 -23.70 23.22 9.61
C ASP A 16 -22.49 23.54 10.50
N CYS A 17 -21.31 23.22 10.02
CA CYS A 17 -20.06 23.45 10.74
C CYS A 17 -19.60 24.91 10.69
N GLY A 18 -20.40 25.82 10.08
CA GLY A 18 -20.07 27.24 9.97
C GLY A 18 -18.74 27.54 9.25
N CYS A 19 -18.18 26.57 8.51
CA CYS A 19 -16.94 26.77 7.77
C CYS A 19 -17.26 27.28 6.34
N ASP A 20 -16.67 28.41 5.97
CA ASP A 20 -16.73 28.98 4.61
C ASP A 20 -16.01 28.14 3.54
N LEU A 21 -15.61 26.91 3.85
CA LEU A 21 -14.90 25.98 2.97
C LEU A 21 -15.88 25.07 2.22
N LYS A 22 -16.83 25.64 1.49
CA LYS A 22 -17.81 24.92 0.66
C LYS A 22 -17.26 24.05 -0.49
N PRO A 23 -16.00 24.14 -0.98
CA PRO A 23 -15.51 23.20 -2.00
C PRO A 23 -15.20 21.80 -1.47
N ALA A 24 -14.84 21.64 -0.19
CA ALA A 24 -14.41 20.36 0.37
C ALA A 24 -15.57 19.40 0.73
N CYS A 25 -16.80 19.87 0.82
CA CYS A 25 -17.98 19.05 1.11
C CYS A 25 -18.69 18.49 -0.14
N ALA A 26 -18.40 19.03 -1.32
CA ALA A 26 -19.07 18.65 -2.58
C ALA A 26 -18.56 17.33 -3.18
N ASP A 27 -17.43 16.78 -2.72
CA ASP A 27 -16.81 15.57 -3.29
C ASP A 27 -17.29 14.26 -2.64
N ARG A 28 -18.36 14.27 -1.85
CA ARG A 28 -18.90 13.06 -1.18
C ARG A 28 -19.77 12.17 -2.06
N GLU A 29 -20.07 12.54 -3.28
CA GLU A 29 -20.60 11.59 -4.27
C GLU A 29 -19.44 10.80 -4.84
N GLY A 30 -19.30 9.57 -4.36
CA GLY A 30 -18.20 8.64 -4.54
C GLY A 30 -17.78 8.34 -5.98
N LYS A 31 -17.20 9.31 -6.66
CA LYS A 31 -16.53 9.06 -7.94
C LYS A 31 -15.34 8.15 -7.68
N LYS A 32 -15.50 6.87 -7.99
CA LYS A 32 -14.41 5.89 -7.87
C LYS A 32 -13.20 6.37 -8.67
N MET A 33 -12.05 6.48 -8.01
CA MET A 33 -10.79 6.78 -8.66
C MET A 33 -10.48 5.68 -9.69
N LYS A 34 -10.27 6.08 -10.94
CA LYS A 34 -9.87 5.18 -12.03
C LYS A 34 -8.35 5.21 -12.15
N VAL A 35 -7.72 4.04 -12.15
CA VAL A 35 -6.28 3.86 -12.28
C VAL A 35 -6.02 2.96 -13.48
N ARG A 36 -5.12 3.38 -14.36
CA ARG A 36 -4.71 2.56 -15.50
C ARG A 36 -3.68 1.55 -15.05
N VAL A 37 -3.85 0.29 -15.48
CA VAL A 37 -2.91 -0.80 -15.23
C VAL A 37 -2.62 -1.49 -16.55
N GLN A 38 -1.34 -1.67 -16.86
CA GLN A 38 -0.88 -2.41 -18.03
C GLN A 38 -0.32 -3.75 -17.57
N ARG A 39 -0.79 -4.83 -18.18
CA ARG A 39 -0.16 -6.16 -18.07
C ARG A 39 1.00 -6.24 -19.05
N LEU A 40 2.14 -6.71 -18.60
CA LEU A 40 3.33 -6.97 -19.44
C LEU A 40 3.31 -8.39 -20.02
N HIS A 41 2.57 -9.30 -19.36
CA HIS A 41 2.40 -10.69 -19.73
C HIS A 41 0.94 -11.12 -19.55
N GLU A 42 0.50 -12.08 -20.34
CA GLU A 42 -0.86 -12.63 -20.24
C GLU A 42 -1.16 -13.27 -18.89
N ASN A 43 -0.14 -13.85 -18.24
CA ASN A 43 -0.23 -14.47 -16.92
C ASN A 43 -0.28 -13.45 -15.76
N ALA A 44 -0.01 -12.18 -16.02
CA ALA A 44 -0.05 -11.14 -14.99
C ALA A 44 -1.48 -10.95 -14.47
N LYS A 45 -1.64 -10.97 -13.15
CA LYS A 45 -2.93 -10.79 -12.49
C LYS A 45 -3.08 -9.36 -12.02
N LEU A 46 -4.22 -8.73 -12.33
CA LEU A 46 -4.53 -7.42 -11.77
C LEU A 46 -4.61 -7.49 -10.25
N PRO A 47 -4.21 -6.42 -9.54
CA PRO A 47 -4.35 -6.36 -8.10
C PRO A 47 -5.82 -6.49 -7.68
N VAL A 48 -6.09 -7.30 -6.65
CA VAL A 48 -7.47 -7.56 -6.19
C VAL A 48 -7.59 -7.37 -4.69
N ARG A 49 -8.71 -6.81 -4.25
CA ARG A 49 -9.11 -6.82 -2.84
C ARG A 49 -9.81 -8.13 -2.52
N ALA A 50 -9.48 -8.75 -1.39
CA ALA A 50 -10.21 -9.93 -0.91
C ALA A 50 -11.61 -9.54 -0.45
N HIS A 51 -11.73 -8.37 0.20
CA HIS A 51 -13.02 -7.79 0.59
C HIS A 51 -13.11 -6.35 0.07
N PRO A 52 -14.30 -5.83 -0.25
CA PRO A 52 -14.48 -4.47 -0.80
C PRO A 52 -13.89 -3.36 0.08
N THR A 53 -13.85 -3.58 1.38
CA THR A 53 -13.37 -2.63 2.41
C THR A 53 -11.88 -2.76 2.73
N ASP A 54 -11.17 -3.74 2.13
CA ASP A 54 -9.73 -3.90 2.38
C ASP A 54 -8.97 -2.67 1.88
N ALA A 55 -8.01 -2.19 2.68
CA ALA A 55 -7.15 -1.08 2.28
C ALA A 55 -6.24 -1.46 1.12
N GLY A 56 -5.70 -2.67 1.14
CA GLY A 56 -4.74 -3.16 0.16
C GLY A 56 -5.35 -4.04 -0.91
N MET A 57 -4.68 -4.08 -2.05
CA MET A 57 -4.94 -5.00 -3.16
C MET A 57 -3.77 -5.97 -3.28
N ASP A 58 -4.06 -7.26 -3.32
CA ASP A 58 -3.04 -8.30 -3.42
C ASP A 58 -2.22 -8.15 -4.71
N LEU A 59 -0.89 -8.21 -4.58
CA LEU A 59 0.08 -8.30 -5.66
C LEU A 59 0.59 -9.73 -5.77
N PHE A 60 0.78 -10.18 -7.00
CA PHE A 60 1.16 -11.54 -7.32
C PHE A 60 2.56 -11.60 -7.90
N PHE A 61 3.34 -12.61 -7.55
CA PHE A 61 4.58 -12.92 -8.23
C PHE A 61 4.27 -13.39 -9.66
N CYS A 62 4.77 -12.66 -10.63
CA CYS A 62 4.53 -12.97 -12.05
C CYS A 62 5.81 -12.71 -12.86
N PRO A 63 6.74 -13.66 -12.90
CA PRO A 63 7.93 -13.55 -13.75
C PRO A 63 7.54 -13.62 -15.25
N ALA A 64 8.39 -13.06 -16.10
CA ALA A 64 8.23 -13.17 -17.54
C ALA A 64 8.15 -14.65 -17.95
N PRO A 65 7.25 -15.03 -18.87
CA PRO A 65 7.18 -16.39 -19.38
C PRO A 65 8.52 -16.88 -19.91
N ARG A 66 8.85 -18.13 -19.61
CA ARG A 66 10.05 -18.81 -20.12
C ARG A 66 9.65 -20.19 -20.58
N ASP A 67 9.93 -20.52 -21.82
CA ASP A 67 9.54 -21.81 -22.45
C ASP A 67 10.25 -23.01 -21.83
N ASP A 68 11.43 -22.78 -21.27
CA ASP A 68 12.31 -23.78 -20.64
C ASP A 68 11.93 -24.12 -19.19
N ILE A 69 11.06 -23.29 -18.55
CA ILE A 69 10.71 -23.45 -17.12
C ILE A 69 9.19 -23.38 -16.93
N PRO A 70 8.48 -24.51 -16.92
CA PRO A 70 7.01 -24.51 -16.83
C PRO A 70 6.47 -24.03 -15.49
N LYS A 71 7.24 -24.10 -14.39
CA LYS A 71 6.90 -23.55 -13.08
C LYS A 71 8.04 -22.68 -12.60
N GLN A 72 7.85 -21.36 -12.72
CA GLN A 72 8.86 -20.43 -12.25
C GLN A 72 8.78 -20.32 -10.72
N ILE A 73 9.92 -20.61 -10.10
CA ILE A 73 10.12 -20.61 -8.65
C ILE A 73 11.29 -19.68 -8.38
N GLU A 74 11.12 -18.83 -7.40
CA GLU A 74 12.17 -17.93 -6.91
C GLU A 74 12.37 -18.11 -5.42
N SER A 75 13.60 -18.01 -4.96
CA SER A 75 13.94 -18.21 -3.55
C SER A 75 14.60 -16.97 -2.96
N VAL A 76 14.23 -16.66 -1.72
CA VAL A 76 14.94 -15.67 -0.89
C VAL A 76 15.77 -16.42 0.12
N LEU A 77 17.08 -16.35 -0.02
CA LEU A 77 18.04 -16.99 0.87
C LEU A 77 17.97 -16.41 2.29
N PRO A 78 18.43 -17.15 3.31
CA PRO A 78 18.57 -16.61 4.66
C PRO A 78 19.31 -15.29 4.67
N HIS A 79 18.80 -14.30 5.42
CA HIS A 79 19.36 -12.95 5.56
C HIS A 79 19.57 -12.20 4.24
N GLY A 80 18.94 -12.69 3.15
CA GLY A 80 19.00 -12.09 1.81
C GLY A 80 17.77 -11.31 1.43
N SER A 81 17.79 -10.75 0.24
CA SER A 81 16.64 -10.12 -0.40
C SER A 81 16.57 -10.44 -1.89
N SER A 82 15.37 -10.40 -2.43
CA SER A 82 15.13 -10.58 -3.88
C SER A 82 14.03 -9.65 -4.36
N LEU A 83 14.10 -9.30 -5.66
CA LEU A 83 13.07 -8.53 -6.36
C LEU A 83 12.15 -9.48 -7.12
N PHE A 84 10.87 -9.40 -6.83
CA PHE A 84 9.82 -10.23 -7.44
C PHE A 84 9.02 -9.40 -8.43
N PRO A 85 9.06 -9.71 -9.73
CA PRO A 85 8.26 -9.05 -10.75
C PRO A 85 6.78 -9.35 -10.55
N THR A 86 5.93 -8.37 -10.87
CA THR A 86 4.46 -8.53 -10.83
C THR A 86 3.84 -8.66 -12.21
N GLY A 87 4.61 -8.39 -13.28
CA GLY A 87 4.14 -8.32 -14.65
C GLY A 87 3.23 -7.11 -14.90
N LEU A 88 3.26 -6.10 -14.04
CA LEU A 88 2.34 -4.96 -14.09
C LEU A 88 3.08 -3.62 -14.11
N LYS A 89 2.52 -2.68 -14.88
CA LYS A 89 2.75 -1.25 -14.71
C LYS A 89 1.46 -0.63 -14.19
N ILE A 90 1.57 0.23 -13.18
CA ILE A 90 0.43 0.84 -12.50
C ILE A 90 0.60 2.35 -12.51
N GLU A 91 -0.41 3.06 -13.02
CA GLU A 91 -0.47 4.51 -12.93
C GLU A 91 -0.68 4.94 -11.50
N VAL A 92 0.13 5.89 -11.04
CA VAL A 92 -0.06 6.54 -9.75
C VAL A 92 -0.73 7.90 -9.98
N PRO A 93 -1.97 8.11 -9.50
CA PRO A 93 -2.69 9.35 -9.69
C PRO A 93 -2.04 10.54 -8.98
N GLU A 94 -2.38 11.75 -9.42
CA GLU A 94 -1.95 12.98 -8.77
C GLU A 94 -2.40 13.05 -7.31
N GLY A 95 -1.51 13.51 -6.42
CA GLY A 95 -1.75 13.58 -4.98
C GLY A 95 -1.68 12.23 -4.26
N TYR A 96 -1.20 11.18 -4.94
CA TYR A 96 -1.04 9.85 -4.35
C TYR A 96 0.36 9.29 -4.59
N MET A 97 0.76 8.37 -3.73
CA MET A 97 1.78 7.36 -3.99
C MET A 97 1.14 5.98 -3.96
N LEU A 98 1.78 5.00 -4.62
CA LEU A 98 1.44 3.59 -4.45
C LEU A 98 2.44 2.99 -3.46
N GLU A 99 1.96 2.54 -2.32
CA GLU A 99 2.79 1.91 -1.30
C GLU A 99 2.66 0.40 -1.35
N ILE A 100 3.80 -0.29 -1.45
CA ILE A 100 3.87 -1.74 -1.38
C ILE A 100 4.01 -2.14 0.08
N LYS A 101 3.00 -2.81 0.61
CA LYS A 101 2.89 -3.18 2.04
C LYS A 101 3.04 -4.68 2.23
N ASN A 102 3.48 -5.04 3.43
CA ASN A 102 3.50 -6.43 3.88
C ASN A 102 2.10 -7.04 3.79
N LYS A 103 2.03 -8.26 3.26
CA LYS A 103 0.84 -9.10 3.37
C LYS A 103 0.95 -9.94 4.63
N SER A 104 -0.06 -9.86 5.50
CA SER A 104 -0.04 -10.49 6.83
C SER A 104 0.31 -11.98 6.77
N GLY A 105 -0.25 -12.75 5.84
CA GLY A 105 0.03 -14.17 5.69
C GLY A 105 1.46 -14.48 5.26
N ILE A 106 2.08 -13.63 4.44
CA ILE A 106 3.48 -13.77 4.03
C ILE A 106 4.40 -13.39 5.19
N SER A 107 4.11 -12.25 5.82
CA SER A 107 4.94 -11.75 6.91
C SER A 107 4.89 -12.67 8.14
N SER A 108 3.68 -13.07 8.58
CA SER A 108 3.54 -13.88 9.80
C SER A 108 3.93 -15.34 9.65
N LYS A 109 3.64 -15.96 8.48
CA LYS A 109 3.89 -17.40 8.28
C LYS A 109 5.23 -17.71 7.66
N ARG A 110 5.77 -16.82 6.82
CA ARG A 110 7.04 -17.01 6.11
C ARG A 110 8.15 -16.10 6.61
N GLY A 111 7.84 -15.09 7.44
CA GLY A 111 8.82 -14.14 7.95
C GLY A 111 9.36 -13.18 6.89
N LEU A 112 8.79 -13.14 5.68
CA LEU A 112 9.23 -12.25 4.62
C LEU A 112 8.64 -10.85 4.82
N ILE A 113 9.48 -9.83 4.65
CA ILE A 113 9.11 -8.42 4.81
C ILE A 113 9.43 -7.62 3.54
N VAL A 114 8.57 -6.66 3.23
CA VAL A 114 8.76 -5.73 2.11
C VAL A 114 9.84 -4.73 2.48
N GLY A 115 10.81 -4.54 1.59
CA GLY A 115 11.87 -3.55 1.70
C GLY A 115 11.51 -2.23 1.02
N ALA A 116 11.93 -2.04 -0.24
CA ALA A 116 11.54 -0.85 -1.02
C ALA A 116 10.04 -0.85 -1.26
N CYS A 117 9.35 0.21 -0.82
CA CYS A 117 7.90 0.20 -0.73
C CYS A 117 7.20 1.35 -1.45
N VAL A 118 7.90 2.39 -1.89
CA VAL A 118 7.30 3.58 -2.51
C VAL A 118 7.39 3.50 -4.03
N VAL A 119 6.25 3.72 -4.68
CA VAL A 119 6.15 3.91 -6.13
C VAL A 119 5.58 5.31 -6.36
N ASP A 120 6.39 6.16 -6.96
CA ASP A 120 6.06 7.55 -7.19
C ASP A 120 5.18 7.76 -8.43
N ARG A 121 4.48 8.89 -8.46
CA ARG A 121 3.82 9.37 -9.68
C ARG A 121 4.85 9.60 -10.78
N GLY A 122 4.53 9.15 -12.00
CA GLY A 122 5.41 9.27 -13.16
C GLY A 122 6.34 8.07 -13.36
N TYR A 123 6.41 7.13 -12.42
CA TYR A 123 7.10 5.87 -12.67
C TYR A 123 6.37 5.06 -13.75
N THR A 124 7.09 4.66 -14.78
CA THR A 124 6.56 3.95 -15.95
C THR A 124 7.11 2.52 -16.10
N GLY A 125 7.93 2.09 -15.15
CA GLY A 125 8.49 0.76 -15.12
C GLY A 125 7.53 -0.30 -14.58
N GLU A 126 7.99 -1.54 -14.60
CA GLU A 126 7.31 -2.66 -13.94
C GLU A 126 7.35 -2.48 -12.42
N ILE A 127 6.25 -2.84 -11.77
CA ILE A 127 6.20 -2.90 -10.30
C ILE A 127 6.87 -4.18 -9.83
N PHE A 128 7.94 -4.02 -9.06
CA PHE A 128 8.63 -5.10 -8.36
C PHE A 128 8.30 -5.07 -6.89
N VAL A 129 8.23 -6.25 -6.28
CA VAL A 129 8.15 -6.40 -4.83
C VAL A 129 9.51 -6.84 -4.31
N ASN A 130 10.16 -5.99 -3.52
CA ASN A 130 11.40 -6.33 -2.83
C ASN A 130 11.06 -7.06 -1.52
N LEU A 131 11.45 -8.33 -1.41
CA LEU A 131 11.25 -9.13 -0.20
C LEU A 131 12.59 -9.44 0.47
N HIS A 132 12.65 -9.16 1.75
CA HIS A 132 13.76 -9.53 2.64
C HIS A 132 13.36 -10.76 3.45
N ASN A 133 14.33 -11.62 3.67
CA ASN A 133 14.19 -12.81 4.48
C ASN A 133 15.11 -12.73 5.73
N PRO A 134 14.62 -12.23 6.86
CA PRO A 134 15.42 -12.14 8.08
C PRO A 134 15.59 -13.48 8.81
N SER A 135 15.00 -14.56 8.30
CA SER A 135 15.07 -15.89 8.94
C SER A 135 16.27 -16.71 8.47
N ASP A 136 16.60 -17.77 9.23
CA ASP A 136 17.67 -18.72 8.91
C ASP A 136 17.27 -19.79 7.88
N ARG A 137 16.07 -19.68 7.28
CA ARG A 137 15.55 -20.66 6.33
C ARG A 137 15.30 -20.02 4.98
N THR A 138 15.70 -20.71 3.91
CA THR A 138 15.31 -20.30 2.54
C THR A 138 13.79 -20.28 2.41
N GLN A 139 13.26 -19.18 1.85
CA GLN A 139 11.85 -19.03 1.53
C GLN A 139 11.65 -19.13 0.02
N THR A 140 10.78 -20.03 -0.40
CA THR A 140 10.52 -20.28 -1.83
C THR A 140 9.13 -19.79 -2.21
N LEU A 141 9.04 -19.00 -3.28
CA LEU A 141 7.80 -18.47 -3.84
C LEU A 141 7.60 -19.01 -5.24
N HIS A 142 6.35 -19.23 -5.60
CA HIS A 142 5.93 -19.76 -6.89
C HIS A 142 5.21 -18.67 -7.69
N ALA A 143 5.36 -18.69 -9.00
CA ALA A 143 4.57 -17.82 -9.87
C ALA A 143 3.07 -17.95 -9.56
N GLY A 144 2.42 -16.80 -9.38
CA GLY A 144 1.02 -16.71 -8.96
C GLY A 144 0.79 -16.62 -7.46
N ASP A 145 1.83 -16.78 -6.63
CA ASP A 145 1.72 -16.52 -5.18
C ASP A 145 1.39 -15.04 -4.91
N LYS A 146 0.54 -14.81 -3.90
CA LYS A 146 0.29 -13.47 -3.36
C LYS A 146 1.45 -13.09 -2.46
N ILE A 147 2.25 -12.10 -2.85
CA ILE A 147 3.53 -11.78 -2.19
C ILE A 147 3.52 -10.50 -1.36
N ALA A 148 2.66 -9.56 -1.71
CA ALA A 148 2.52 -8.27 -1.04
C ALA A 148 1.11 -7.71 -1.28
N GLN A 149 0.88 -6.49 -0.83
CA GLN A 149 -0.32 -5.73 -1.17
C GLN A 149 0.04 -4.30 -1.56
N ALA A 150 -0.72 -3.73 -2.51
CA ALA A 150 -0.61 -2.36 -2.96
C ALA A 150 -1.67 -1.50 -2.28
N VAL A 151 -1.27 -0.34 -1.77
CA VAL A 151 -2.16 0.63 -1.12
C VAL A 151 -1.92 2.00 -1.75
N PHE A 152 -2.96 2.66 -2.24
CA PHE A 152 -2.86 4.06 -2.64
C PHE A 152 -2.93 4.95 -1.39
N VAL A 153 -1.88 5.73 -1.18
CA VAL A 153 -1.76 6.64 -0.04
C VAL A 153 -1.77 8.08 -0.56
N LYS A 154 -2.67 8.89 0.00
CA LYS A 154 -2.71 10.32 -0.32
C LYS A 154 -1.47 11.00 0.27
N ILE A 155 -0.81 11.83 -0.52
CA ILE A 155 0.41 12.54 -0.13
C ILE A 155 0.25 14.04 -0.34
N THR A 156 1.05 14.81 0.37
CA THR A 156 1.21 16.24 0.14
C THR A 156 2.54 16.44 -0.57
N THR A 157 2.50 17.03 -1.77
CA THR A 157 3.69 17.35 -2.57
C THR A 157 3.99 18.85 -2.56
N ASP A 158 3.06 19.66 -2.12
CA ASP A 158 3.21 21.12 -1.97
C ASP A 158 3.76 21.43 -0.57
N VAL A 159 5.04 21.07 -0.38
CA VAL A 159 5.78 21.28 0.86
C VAL A 159 7.08 21.99 0.55
N GLN A 160 7.25 23.17 1.13
CA GLN A 160 8.52 23.91 1.12
C GLN A 160 9.22 23.72 2.46
N LEU A 161 10.42 23.16 2.42
CA LEU A 161 11.26 23.07 3.61
C LEU A 161 11.98 24.44 3.80
N VAL A 162 11.84 25.00 4.99
CA VAL A 162 12.49 26.25 5.38
C VAL A 162 13.38 25.95 6.57
N GLU A 163 14.66 26.34 6.47
CA GLU A 163 15.60 26.22 7.59
C GLU A 163 15.22 27.24 8.67
N SER A 164 15.20 26.78 9.92
CA SER A 164 14.86 27.59 11.08
C SER A 164 15.65 27.11 12.30
N ASP A 165 15.98 28.06 13.21
CA ASP A 165 16.64 27.74 14.48
C ASP A 165 15.70 26.99 15.46
N SER A 166 14.38 27.08 15.26
CA SER A 166 13.35 26.39 16.04
C SER A 166 12.26 25.88 15.12
N ILE A 167 11.72 24.69 15.42
CA ILE A 167 10.63 24.06 14.66
C ILE A 167 9.25 24.36 15.24
N TYR A 168 9.16 24.86 16.46
CA TYR A 168 7.94 25.29 17.13
C TYR A 168 8.17 26.62 17.85
N ASP A 169 7.17 27.49 17.84
CA ASP A 169 7.21 28.78 18.53
C ASP A 169 7.05 28.62 20.05
N ASP A 170 6.31 27.58 20.49
CA ASP A 170 6.04 27.26 21.88
C ASP A 170 6.64 25.91 22.27
N GLU A 171 6.88 25.72 23.58
CA GLU A 171 7.24 24.42 24.13
C GLU A 171 6.10 23.42 23.94
N THR A 172 6.43 22.24 23.40
CA THR A 172 5.45 21.17 23.25
C THR A 172 5.49 20.21 24.43
N SER A 173 4.35 19.66 24.83
CA SER A 173 4.27 18.67 25.92
C SER A 173 5.04 17.39 25.63
N ARG A 174 5.35 17.11 24.36
CA ARG A 174 6.14 15.95 23.95
C ARG A 174 7.65 16.21 24.03
N GLY A 175 8.11 17.46 23.82
CA GLY A 175 9.52 17.82 23.75
C GLY A 175 10.28 16.98 22.72
N ASP A 176 11.49 16.60 23.06
CA ASP A 176 12.39 15.74 22.26
C ASP A 176 12.24 14.24 22.58
N GLY A 177 11.22 13.87 23.34
CA GLY A 177 10.96 12.50 23.76
C GLY A 177 10.77 11.55 22.58
N ALA A 178 11.65 10.56 22.47
CA ALA A 178 11.60 9.46 21.49
C ALA A 178 11.63 8.11 22.20
N LEU A 179 11.76 7.06 21.45
CA LEU A 179 11.94 5.63 21.82
C LEU A 179 11.80 5.33 23.33
N GLY A 180 10.58 5.04 23.81
CA GLY A 180 10.32 4.71 25.20
C GLY A 180 10.00 5.90 26.13
N SER A 181 9.88 7.14 25.61
CA SER A 181 9.56 8.32 26.40
C SER A 181 8.24 8.23 27.16
N THR A 182 7.35 7.32 26.79
CA THR A 182 6.04 7.06 27.45
C THR A 182 6.09 5.90 28.46
N GLY A 183 7.30 5.33 28.70
CA GLY A 183 7.50 4.18 29.58
C GLY A 183 7.23 2.83 28.91
N ASP A 184 7.76 1.77 29.51
CA ASP A 184 7.64 0.40 28.98
C ASP A 184 6.36 -0.31 29.45
N ARG A 185 5.47 0.35 30.22
CA ARG A 185 4.19 -0.18 30.71
C ARG A 185 3.18 0.94 30.95
#